data_fc34463f09e8f6f81af0732cb4a11781
#
_entry.id   fc34463f09e8f6f81af0732cb4a11781
#
_cell.length_a   1.000
_cell.length_b   1.000
_cell.length_c   1.000
_cell.angle_alpha   90.00
_cell.angle_beta   90.00
_cell.angle_gamma   90.00
#
_symmetry.space_group_name_H-M   'P 1'
#
loop_
_entity.id
_entity.type
_entity.pdbx_description
1 polymer ?
#
loop_
_entity_poly.entity_id
_entity_poly.type
_entity_poly.pdbx_seq_one_letter_code
_entity_poly.pdbx_strand_id
1 'polypeptide(L)'
;MADDILIVDDEKDIRSLLCMMLEDEGYHTIQAANADEARTALSAQPPKLAILDIWMRESSMDGIELLEWVKSIYPSLPVLMISGHGTIETAVQAIRLGAYDFIEKPFKEARLLMTVERALDNARLARENTELRARVNAGENPELIGNSTLMRGIRQSIEKIAPTGAEQRW
;
A
#
# COMPACT_ATOMS: atom_id res chain seq x y z
N MET A 1 2.98 1.07 19.45
CA MET A 1 3.07 -0.29 18.98
C MET A 1 3.72 -0.32 17.62
N ALA A 2 4.64 -1.23 17.44
CA ALA A 2 5.37 -1.29 16.18
C ALA A 2 4.50 -1.84 15.05
N ASP A 3 4.66 -1.30 13.85
CA ASP A 3 3.96 -1.82 12.69
C ASP A 3 4.62 -3.14 12.25
N ASP A 4 3.80 -4.09 11.88
CA ASP A 4 4.28 -5.39 11.38
C ASP A 4 4.52 -5.29 9.88
N ILE A 5 5.68 -5.74 9.45
CA ILE A 5 6.04 -5.78 8.02
C ILE A 5 6.37 -7.22 7.65
N LEU A 6 5.67 -7.73 6.64
CA LEU A 6 5.93 -9.06 6.12
C LEU A 6 7.00 -8.97 5.05
N ILE A 7 8.02 -9.82 5.14
CA ILE A 7 9.10 -9.87 4.17
C ILE A 7 9.10 -11.24 3.51
N VAL A 8 8.92 -11.28 2.20
CA VAL A 8 8.86 -12.52 1.44
C VAL A 8 9.99 -12.54 0.44
N ASP A 9 10.95 -13.42 0.65
CA ASP A 9 12.11 -13.57 -0.23
C ASP A 9 12.66 -14.98 -0.01
N ASP A 10 13.03 -15.66 -1.08
CA ASP A 10 13.56 -17.02 -0.95
C ASP A 10 15.02 -17.02 -0.48
N GLU A 11 15.70 -15.88 -0.54
CA GLU A 11 17.08 -15.76 -0.07
C GLU A 11 17.10 -15.36 1.40
N LYS A 12 17.60 -16.27 2.23
CA LYS A 12 17.63 -16.03 3.66
C LYS A 12 18.46 -14.81 4.03
N ASP A 13 19.57 -14.60 3.34
CA ASP A 13 20.46 -13.48 3.64
C ASP A 13 19.76 -12.14 3.39
N ILE A 14 18.99 -12.05 2.32
CA ILE A 14 18.24 -10.83 2.01
C ILE A 14 17.15 -10.62 3.04
N ARG A 15 16.43 -11.68 3.42
CA ARG A 15 15.39 -11.56 4.45
C ARG A 15 15.99 -11.05 5.77
N SER A 16 17.15 -11.63 6.16
CA SER A 16 17.82 -11.23 7.41
C SER A 16 18.25 -9.76 7.35
N LEU A 17 18.78 -9.34 6.20
CA LEU A 17 19.23 -7.97 6.03
C LEU A 17 18.05 -6.99 6.13
N LEU A 18 16.95 -7.30 5.45
CA LEU A 18 15.76 -6.46 5.50
C LEU A 18 15.19 -6.40 6.91
N CYS A 19 15.16 -7.54 7.60
CA CYS A 19 14.69 -7.56 8.99
C CYS A 19 15.54 -6.68 9.88
N MET A 20 16.85 -6.77 9.75
CA MET A 20 17.75 -5.98 10.57
C MET A 20 17.54 -4.49 10.32
N MET A 21 17.46 -4.08 9.06
CA MET A 21 17.26 -2.68 8.72
C MET A 21 15.95 -2.15 9.29
N LEU A 22 14.89 -2.93 9.15
CA LEU A 22 13.56 -2.48 9.58
C LEU A 22 13.40 -2.51 11.09
N GLU A 23 13.96 -3.52 11.74
CA GLU A 23 13.88 -3.61 13.20
C GLU A 23 14.71 -2.51 13.87
N ASP A 24 15.80 -2.10 13.24
CA ASP A 24 16.58 -0.98 13.73
C ASP A 24 15.78 0.32 13.73
N GLU A 25 14.77 0.41 12.86
CA GLU A 25 13.90 1.58 12.77
C GLU A 25 12.63 1.44 13.62
N GLY A 26 12.53 0.36 14.37
CA GLY A 26 11.40 0.16 15.30
C GLY A 26 10.23 -0.64 14.72
N TYR A 27 10.35 -1.16 13.52
CA TYR A 27 9.30 -2.00 12.95
C TYR A 27 9.44 -3.44 13.45
N HIS A 28 8.35 -4.17 13.42
CA HIS A 28 8.35 -5.60 13.72
C HIS A 28 8.29 -6.35 12.39
N THR A 29 9.08 -7.39 12.23
CA THR A 29 9.15 -8.11 10.95
C THR A 29 8.66 -9.53 11.06
N ILE A 30 8.03 -10.02 9.98
CA ILE A 30 7.58 -11.39 9.84
C ILE A 30 8.20 -11.89 8.55
N GLN A 31 8.84 -13.05 8.58
CA GLN A 31 9.56 -13.58 7.42
C GLN A 31 8.81 -14.74 6.77
N ALA A 32 8.85 -14.79 5.46
CA ALA A 32 8.33 -15.92 4.69
C ALA A 32 9.31 -16.22 3.55
N ALA A 33 9.59 -17.47 3.31
CA ALA A 33 10.54 -17.89 2.29
C ALA A 33 9.88 -18.16 0.94
N ASN A 34 8.57 -18.25 0.90
CA ASN A 34 7.83 -18.53 -0.33
C ASN A 34 6.39 -18.04 -0.20
N ALA A 35 5.62 -18.18 -1.27
CA ALA A 35 4.25 -17.69 -1.30
C ALA A 35 3.34 -18.41 -0.30
N ASP A 36 3.54 -19.70 -0.09
CA ASP A 36 2.70 -20.45 0.84
C ASP A 36 2.88 -19.95 2.27
N GLU A 37 4.13 -19.73 2.68
CA GLU A 37 4.41 -19.18 4.00
C GLU A 37 3.85 -17.75 4.12
N ALA A 38 3.94 -16.99 3.05
CA ALA A 38 3.41 -15.62 3.04
C ALA A 38 1.90 -15.62 3.24
N ARG A 39 1.19 -16.50 2.52
CA ARG A 39 -0.26 -16.58 2.65
C ARG A 39 -0.69 -17.00 4.04
N THR A 40 0.06 -17.94 4.64
CA THR A 40 -0.21 -18.37 6.00
C THR A 40 -0.03 -17.21 6.97
N ALA A 41 1.06 -16.45 6.82
CA ALA A 41 1.33 -15.32 7.69
C ALA A 41 0.26 -14.23 7.55
N LEU A 42 -0.14 -13.95 6.31
CA LEU A 42 -1.18 -12.93 6.06
C LEU A 42 -2.52 -13.33 6.65
N SER A 43 -2.86 -14.62 6.56
CA SER A 43 -4.14 -15.10 7.08
C SER A 43 -4.16 -15.11 8.60
N ALA A 44 -3.02 -15.34 9.24
CA ALA A 44 -2.94 -15.35 10.70
C ALA A 44 -3.09 -13.95 11.26
N GLN A 45 -2.38 -12.98 10.70
CA GLN A 45 -2.45 -11.61 11.16
C GLN A 45 -1.95 -10.70 10.04
N PRO A 46 -2.84 -9.95 9.40
CA PRO A 46 -2.43 -9.07 8.31
C PRO A 46 -1.41 -8.02 8.79
N PRO A 47 -0.29 -7.88 8.10
CA PRO A 47 0.69 -6.86 8.47
C PRO A 47 0.25 -5.49 7.98
N LYS A 48 1.04 -4.49 8.29
CA LYS A 48 0.77 -3.13 7.81
C LYS A 48 1.39 -2.88 6.44
N LEU A 49 2.35 -3.72 6.05
CA LEU A 49 3.03 -3.59 4.77
C LEU A 49 3.65 -4.94 4.41
N ALA A 50 3.70 -5.26 3.13
CA ALA A 50 4.37 -6.47 2.66
C ALA A 50 5.45 -6.09 1.66
N ILE A 51 6.61 -6.74 1.77
CA ILE A 51 7.72 -6.61 0.84
C ILE A 51 7.88 -7.94 0.15
N LEU A 52 7.71 -7.99 -1.16
CA LEU A 52 7.73 -9.23 -1.93
C LEU A 52 8.86 -9.22 -2.93
N ASP A 53 9.63 -10.32 -2.97
CA ASP A 53 10.60 -10.55 -4.03
C ASP A 53 9.84 -11.08 -5.25
N ILE A 54 10.18 -10.63 -6.44
CA ILE A 54 9.51 -11.08 -7.65
C ILE A 54 9.87 -12.50 -8.03
N TRP A 55 11.15 -12.82 -7.98
CA TRP A 55 11.62 -14.14 -8.41
C TRP A 55 11.91 -15.02 -7.20
N MET A 56 11.01 -15.94 -6.91
CA MET A 56 11.17 -16.86 -5.80
C MET A 56 11.24 -18.28 -6.31
N ARG A 57 12.29 -19.00 -5.90
CA ARG A 57 12.45 -20.39 -6.25
C ARG A 57 11.61 -21.25 -5.33
N GLU A 58 11.24 -22.42 -5.80
CA GLU A 58 10.52 -23.38 -4.96
C GLU A 58 9.31 -22.76 -4.27
N SER A 59 8.60 -21.92 -5.00
CA SER A 59 7.40 -21.29 -4.50
C SER A 59 6.24 -21.62 -5.43
N SER A 60 5.06 -21.79 -4.87
CA SER A 60 3.86 -22.10 -5.66
C SER A 60 3.47 -20.93 -6.56
N MET A 61 3.87 -19.73 -6.19
CA MET A 61 3.61 -18.52 -6.97
C MET A 61 4.88 -17.69 -7.02
N ASP A 62 5.08 -16.94 -8.10
CA ASP A 62 6.14 -15.93 -8.10
C ASP A 62 5.62 -14.68 -7.38
N GLY A 63 6.46 -13.66 -7.28
CA GLY A 63 6.10 -12.45 -6.56
C GLY A 63 4.98 -11.66 -7.20
N ILE A 64 4.88 -11.69 -8.53
CA ILE A 64 3.81 -10.99 -9.24
C ILE A 64 2.47 -11.67 -8.97
N GLU A 65 2.44 -13.00 -9.03
CA GLU A 65 1.22 -13.74 -8.74
C GLU A 65 0.81 -13.56 -7.29
N LEU A 66 1.78 -13.52 -6.38
CA LEU A 66 1.49 -13.29 -4.98
C LEU A 66 0.95 -11.88 -4.77
N LEU A 67 1.49 -10.88 -5.48
CA LEU A 67 0.99 -9.52 -5.43
C LEU A 67 -0.49 -9.47 -5.84
N GLU A 68 -0.83 -10.15 -6.93
CA GLU A 68 -2.23 -10.18 -7.39
C GLU A 68 -3.12 -10.80 -6.33
N TRP A 69 -2.68 -11.90 -5.74
CA TRP A 69 -3.46 -12.58 -4.70
C TRP A 69 -3.64 -11.66 -3.48
N VAL A 70 -2.56 -11.01 -3.04
CA VAL A 70 -2.62 -10.12 -1.89
C VAL A 70 -3.58 -8.96 -2.13
N LYS A 71 -3.48 -8.33 -3.30
CA LYS A 71 -4.33 -7.18 -3.60
C LYS A 71 -5.79 -7.56 -3.79
N SER A 72 -6.06 -8.81 -4.16
CA SER A 72 -7.44 -9.28 -4.29
C SER A 72 -8.09 -9.52 -2.93
N ILE A 73 -7.32 -9.92 -1.92
CA ILE A 73 -7.83 -10.21 -0.59
C ILE A 73 -7.67 -9.01 0.35
N TYR A 74 -6.55 -8.31 0.24
CA TYR A 74 -6.22 -7.18 1.11
C TYR A 74 -5.93 -5.94 0.27
N PRO A 75 -6.95 -5.35 -0.37
CA PRO A 75 -6.70 -4.25 -1.32
C PRO A 75 -6.07 -3.00 -0.70
N SER A 76 -6.20 -2.82 0.59
CA SER A 76 -5.63 -1.65 1.26
C SER A 76 -4.21 -1.87 1.77
N LEU A 77 -3.70 -3.10 1.69
CA LEU A 77 -2.37 -3.39 2.18
C LEU A 77 -1.31 -2.88 1.19
N PRO A 78 -0.41 -2.00 1.60
CA PRO A 78 0.64 -1.53 0.69
C PRO A 78 1.66 -2.64 0.47
N VAL A 79 2.09 -2.80 -0.78
CA VAL A 79 3.03 -3.84 -1.16
C VAL A 79 4.20 -3.20 -1.87
N LEU A 80 5.42 -3.50 -1.42
CA LEU A 80 6.64 -3.10 -2.11
C LEU A 80 7.20 -4.32 -2.81
N MET A 81 7.62 -4.16 -4.06
CA MET A 81 8.25 -5.24 -4.81
C MET A 81 9.75 -5.01 -4.83
N ILE A 82 10.52 -6.08 -4.68
CA ILE A 82 11.97 -6.02 -4.76
C ILE A 82 12.43 -7.07 -5.77
N SER A 83 13.40 -6.75 -6.59
CA SER A 83 13.93 -7.72 -7.53
C SER A 83 15.38 -7.41 -7.93
N GLY A 84 16.17 -8.44 -8.06
CA GLY A 84 17.54 -8.31 -8.58
C GLY A 84 17.61 -8.42 -10.09
N HIS A 85 16.53 -8.86 -10.73
CA HIS A 85 16.50 -9.07 -12.16
C HIS A 85 15.27 -8.43 -12.79
N GLY A 86 14.82 -7.32 -12.22
CA GLY A 86 13.63 -6.66 -12.73
C GLY A 86 13.92 -5.91 -14.02
N THR A 87 12.95 -5.88 -14.90
CA THR A 87 12.98 -5.06 -16.10
C THR A 87 11.98 -3.91 -15.90
N ILE A 88 12.06 -2.93 -16.77
CA ILE A 88 11.09 -1.83 -16.75
C ILE A 88 9.68 -2.38 -16.91
N GLU A 89 9.51 -3.38 -17.76
CA GLU A 89 8.22 -4.00 -18.01
C GLU A 89 7.67 -4.68 -16.75
N THR A 90 8.54 -5.39 -16.03
CA THR A 90 8.14 -6.04 -14.78
C THR A 90 7.72 -5.00 -13.74
N ALA A 91 8.48 -3.91 -13.64
CA ALA A 91 8.17 -2.84 -12.69
C ALA A 91 6.82 -2.20 -13.03
N VAL A 92 6.58 -1.93 -14.32
CA VAL A 92 5.31 -1.35 -14.76
C VAL A 92 4.16 -2.29 -14.46
N GLN A 93 4.36 -3.59 -14.69
CA GLN A 93 3.33 -4.59 -14.41
C GLN A 93 3.01 -4.62 -12.93
N ALA A 94 4.03 -4.59 -12.07
CA ALA A 94 3.82 -4.60 -10.63
C ALA A 94 3.01 -3.38 -10.17
N ILE A 95 3.34 -2.21 -10.67
CA ILE A 95 2.61 -0.99 -10.32
C ILE A 95 1.16 -1.07 -10.80
N ARG A 96 0.94 -1.58 -12.00
CA ARG A 96 -0.42 -1.75 -12.53
C ARG A 96 -1.26 -2.71 -11.71
N LEU A 97 -0.62 -3.71 -11.11
CA LEU A 97 -1.32 -4.68 -10.28
C LEU A 97 -1.53 -4.19 -8.85
N GLY A 98 -1.06 -3.00 -8.53
CA GLY A 98 -1.33 -2.37 -7.25
C GLY A 98 -0.16 -2.24 -6.30
N ALA A 99 1.05 -2.57 -6.73
CA ALA A 99 2.22 -2.37 -5.88
C ALA A 99 2.43 -0.89 -5.63
N TYR A 100 2.84 -0.55 -4.43
CA TYR A 100 3.12 0.84 -4.08
C TYR A 100 4.37 1.34 -4.79
N ASP A 101 5.41 0.52 -4.82
CA ASP A 101 6.67 0.88 -5.47
C ASP A 101 7.46 -0.39 -5.80
N PHE A 102 8.51 -0.22 -6.57
CA PHE A 102 9.39 -1.29 -7.01
C PHE A 102 10.83 -0.86 -6.72
N ILE A 103 11.58 -1.70 -6.03
CA ILE A 103 12.96 -1.41 -5.66
C ILE A 103 13.88 -2.47 -6.24
N GLU A 104 14.91 -2.04 -6.93
CA GLU A 104 15.85 -2.95 -7.55
C GLU A 104 16.98 -3.30 -6.60
N LYS A 105 17.40 -4.57 -6.60
CA LYS A 105 18.56 -5.02 -5.83
C LYS A 105 19.82 -4.75 -6.67
N PRO A 106 20.94 -4.36 -6.09
CA PRO A 106 21.10 -4.00 -4.69
C PRO A 106 20.49 -2.64 -4.39
N PHE A 107 19.90 -2.50 -3.23
CA PHE A 107 19.24 -1.24 -2.86
C PHE A 107 20.00 -0.57 -1.73
N LYS A 108 19.81 0.74 -1.61
CA LYS A 108 20.37 1.50 -0.51
C LYS A 108 19.37 1.47 0.65
N GLU A 109 19.91 1.36 1.85
CA GLU A 109 19.09 1.31 3.05
C GLU A 109 18.18 2.54 3.14
N ALA A 110 18.74 3.72 2.89
CA ALA A 110 17.97 4.95 2.97
C ALA A 110 16.77 4.94 2.01
N ARG A 111 16.95 4.38 0.81
CA ARG A 111 15.87 4.30 -0.16
C ARG A 111 14.77 3.35 0.32
N LEU A 112 15.17 2.19 0.84
CA LEU A 112 14.20 1.22 1.35
C LEU A 112 13.41 1.82 2.49
N LEU A 113 14.09 2.39 3.47
CA LEU A 113 13.44 2.92 4.66
C LEU A 113 12.52 4.08 4.32
N MET A 114 12.92 4.96 3.42
CA MET A 114 12.09 6.06 2.99
C MET A 114 10.83 5.56 2.30
N THR A 115 10.98 4.56 1.43
CA THR A 115 9.85 4.01 0.70
C THR A 115 8.86 3.31 1.64
N VAL A 116 9.39 2.57 2.63
CA VAL A 116 8.57 1.91 3.63
C VAL A 116 7.77 2.94 4.43
N GLU A 117 8.44 3.99 4.87
CA GLU A 117 7.79 5.03 5.67
C GLU A 117 6.69 5.71 4.87
N ARG A 118 6.96 6.05 3.62
CA ARG A 118 5.97 6.68 2.76
C ARG A 118 4.77 5.77 2.49
N ALA A 119 5.03 4.49 2.27
CA ALA A 119 3.96 3.54 2.00
C ALA A 119 3.05 3.38 3.23
N LEU A 120 3.64 3.31 4.41
CA LEU A 120 2.89 3.20 5.65
C LEU A 120 2.08 4.47 5.92
N ASP A 121 2.69 5.64 5.71
CA ASP A 121 2.00 6.91 5.91
C ASP A 121 0.84 7.06 4.93
N ASN A 122 1.06 6.70 3.67
CA ASN A 122 0.03 6.81 2.66
C ASN A 122 -1.16 5.88 2.99
N ALA A 123 -0.87 4.66 3.43
CA ALA A 123 -1.93 3.72 3.80
C ALA A 123 -2.69 4.19 5.04
N ARG A 124 -1.98 4.76 6.02
CA ARG A 124 -2.62 5.27 7.22
C ARG A 124 -3.53 6.45 6.90
N LEU A 125 -3.05 7.37 6.06
CA LEU A 125 -3.86 8.53 5.65
C LEU A 125 -5.09 8.09 4.86
N ALA A 126 -4.95 7.10 4.01
CA ALA A 126 -6.07 6.57 3.25
C ALA A 126 -7.13 5.96 4.17
N ARG A 127 -6.69 5.22 5.22
CA ARG A 127 -7.61 4.63 6.19
C ARG A 127 -8.32 5.71 6.98
N GLU A 128 -7.57 6.72 7.45
CA GLU A 128 -8.15 7.83 8.22
C GLU A 128 -9.18 8.60 7.40
N ASN A 129 -8.88 8.82 6.12
CA ASN A 129 -9.80 9.51 5.24
C ASN A 129 -11.08 8.70 5.06
N THR A 130 -10.96 7.39 4.85
CA THR A 130 -12.11 6.52 4.70
C THR A 130 -12.96 6.51 5.98
N GLU A 131 -12.32 6.45 7.14
CA GLU A 131 -13.01 6.45 8.42
C GLU A 131 -13.73 7.78 8.66
N LEU A 132 -13.09 8.88 8.32
CA LEU A 132 -13.71 10.20 8.48
C LEU A 132 -14.90 10.34 7.57
N ARG A 133 -14.81 9.88 6.34
CA ARG A 133 -15.93 9.93 5.41
C ARG A 133 -17.08 9.07 5.90
N ALA A 134 -16.78 7.89 6.45
CA ALA A 134 -17.81 7.03 7.00
C ALA A 134 -18.49 7.68 8.18
N ARG A 135 -17.72 8.38 9.02
CA ARG A 135 -18.30 9.08 10.16
C ARG A 135 -19.18 10.24 9.73
N VAL A 136 -18.76 10.99 8.75
CA VAL A 136 -19.53 12.09 8.23
C VAL A 136 -20.84 11.57 7.64
N ASN A 137 -20.76 10.50 6.84
CA ASN A 137 -21.95 9.93 6.24
C ASN A 137 -22.90 9.38 7.29
N ALA A 138 -22.37 8.76 8.33
CA ALA A 138 -23.20 8.22 9.40
C ALA A 138 -23.80 9.32 10.26
N GLY A 139 -23.08 10.43 10.39
CA GLY A 139 -23.56 11.55 11.19
C GLY A 139 -24.53 12.45 10.46
N GLU A 140 -24.58 12.39 9.12
CA GLU A 140 -25.50 13.21 8.39
C GLU A 140 -26.88 12.66 8.50
N ASN A 141 -27.82 13.51 8.74
CA ASN A 141 -29.19 13.02 8.77
C ASN A 141 -29.76 13.18 7.36
N PRO A 142 -30.85 12.50 7.08
CA PRO A 142 -31.45 12.53 5.75
C PRO A 142 -31.81 13.92 5.27
N GLU A 143 -32.11 14.80 6.17
CA GLU A 143 -32.47 16.15 5.78
C GLU A 143 -31.32 16.89 5.16
N LEU A 144 -30.15 16.72 5.72
CA LEU A 144 -28.99 17.34 5.14
C LEU A 144 -28.72 16.75 3.79
N ILE A 145 -28.87 15.46 3.68
CA ILE A 145 -28.67 14.82 2.42
C ILE A 145 -29.70 15.29 1.43
N GLY A 146 -30.91 15.46 1.88
CA GLY A 146 -31.97 15.91 1.01
C GLY A 146 -31.68 17.28 0.48
N ASN A 147 -30.95 18.10 1.23
CA ASN A 147 -30.64 19.45 0.82
C ASN A 147 -29.31 19.48 0.12
N SER A 148 -28.88 18.39 -0.35
CA SER A 148 -27.60 18.35 -0.98
C SER A 148 -27.54 19.15 -2.24
N THR A 149 -28.63 19.67 -2.69
CA THR A 149 -28.54 20.57 -3.83
C THR A 149 -27.69 21.71 -3.41
N LEU A 150 -27.79 22.09 -2.18
CA LEU A 150 -26.96 23.15 -1.72
C LEU A 150 -25.57 22.67 -1.68
N MET A 151 -25.44 21.48 -1.29
CA MET A 151 -24.13 20.97 -1.19
C MET A 151 -23.57 20.83 -2.51
N ARG A 152 -24.42 20.58 -3.41
CA ARG A 152 -23.96 20.45 -4.68
C ARG A 152 -23.52 21.70 -5.10
N GLY A 153 -24.25 22.64 -4.77
CA GLY A 153 -23.88 23.93 -5.09
C GLY A 153 -22.53 24.16 -4.52
N ILE A 154 -22.37 23.73 -3.40
CA ILE A 154 -21.15 23.91 -2.83
C ILE A 154 -20.20 23.10 -3.44
N ARG A 155 -20.59 22.01 -3.75
CA ARG A 155 -19.74 21.23 -4.31
C ARG A 155 -19.52 21.65 -5.50
N GLN A 156 -20.29 22.32 -5.99
CA GLN A 156 -20.10 22.77 -7.10
C GLN A 156 -19.53 23.92 -6.93
N SER A 157 -19.84 24.56 -6.07
CA SER A 157 -19.19 25.72 -5.94
C SER A 157 -17.94 25.32 -5.55
N ILE A 158 -17.90 24.49 -5.43
CA ILE A 158 -16.80 24.14 -5.32
C ILE A 158 -16.42 23.83 -6.50
N GLU A 159 -17.25 24.07 -7.13
CA GLU A 159 -16.95 24.01 -8.14
C GLU A 159 -17.00 24.99 -8.59
N LYS A 160 -17.69 26.02 -8.37
CA LYS A 160 -17.55 26.88 -8.62
C LYS A 160 -17.02 27.53 -8.17
N ILE A 161 -17.37 27.90 -7.99
CA ILE A 161 -16.88 28.45 -7.87
C ILE A 161 -16.33 28.45 -8.22
N ALA A 162 -17.18 28.82 -8.67
CA ALA A 162 -16.48 28.98 -9.14
C ALA A 162 -16.44 29.21 -9.78
N PRO A 163 -16.92 29.38 -9.90
CA PRO A 163 -16.48 29.80 -10.48
C PRO A 163 -16.40 30.15 -10.76
N THR A 164 -17.12 30.97 -11.03
CA THR A 164 -16.58 31.42 -11.19
C THR A 164 -16.09 31.43 -11.30
N GLY A 165 -17.09 32.03 -11.77
CA GLY A 165 -16.24 32.24 -11.79
C GLY A 165 -15.90 32.11 -12.14
N ALA A 166 -16.23 32.19 -12.07
CA ALA A 166 -15.51 32.25 -12.30
C ALA A 166 -15.19 31.95 -12.66
N GLU A 167 -15.61 31.66 -12.57
CA GLU A 167 -15.06 31.56 -12.82
C GLU A 167 -14.47 31.28 -13.05
N GLN A 168 -14.99 31.70 -13.34
CA GLN A 168 -14.31 31.68 -13.59
C GLN A 168 -13.56 31.48 -13.77
N ARG A 169 -13.94 31.68 -13.79
CA ARG A 169 -13.27 31.74 -14.02
C ARG A 169 -12.53 31.62 -13.98
N TRP A 170 -13.23 32.03 -13.84
CA TRP A 170 -12.57 32.05 -13.73
C TRP A 170 -12.00 31.89 -13.74
#